data_76766ffc895073ecc49b081d59b638f0
#
_entry.id   76766ffc895073ecc49b081d59b638f0
#
_cell.length_a   1.000
_cell.length_b   1.000
_cell.length_c   1.000
_cell.angle_alpha   90.00
_cell.angle_beta   90.00
_cell.angle_gamma   90.00
#
_symmetry.space_group_name_H-M   'P 1'
#
loop_
_entity.id
_entity.type
_entity.pdbx_description
1 polymer ?
#
loop_
_entity_poly.entity_id
_entity_poly.type
_entity_poly.pdbx_seq_one_letter_code
_entity_poly.pdbx_strand_id
1 'polypeptide(L)'
;MSKISVKVKGIVECNGKYLLIQKWYDDNIVTPYKWEFVDCELEGGKSPDDTVIDAIENGFGIGVEESKIFYTWSYTMGDVFHVGLAYLCKTDSDIVIMSDEYSKFVWVEPDEFDKYIEDENLLSDLKKHGIINNSDDEELSLIF
;
A
#
# COMPACT_ATOMS: atom_id res chain seq x y z
N MET A 1 -19.18 1.83 -23.27
CA MET A 1 -18.42 0.68 -22.72
C MET A 1 -17.68 1.13 -21.49
N SER A 2 -17.85 0.41 -20.38
CA SER A 2 -17.19 0.77 -19.12
C SER A 2 -15.68 0.53 -19.22
N LYS A 3 -14.89 1.41 -18.63
CA LYS A 3 -13.45 1.25 -18.55
C LYS A 3 -13.09 0.53 -17.25
N ILE A 4 -12.03 -0.24 -17.31
CA ILE A 4 -11.48 -0.93 -16.15
C ILE A 4 -10.06 -0.39 -15.91
N SER A 5 -9.80 0.03 -14.69
CA SER A 5 -8.47 0.46 -14.25
C SER A 5 -7.98 -0.51 -13.17
N VAL A 6 -6.77 -1.01 -13.30
CA VAL A 6 -6.18 -1.92 -12.33
C VAL A 6 -5.03 -1.22 -11.63
N LYS A 7 -5.11 -1.17 -10.30
CA LYS A 7 -4.08 -0.58 -9.45
C LYS A 7 -3.39 -1.66 -8.63
N VAL A 8 -2.13 -1.47 -8.37
CA VAL A 8 -1.34 -2.41 -7.58
C VAL A 8 -0.76 -1.62 -6.40
N LYS A 9 -0.96 -2.15 -5.21
CA LYS A 9 -0.47 -1.53 -3.96
C LYS A 9 0.59 -2.43 -3.35
N GLY A 10 1.71 -1.83 -2.94
CA GLY A 10 2.76 -2.53 -2.23
C GLY A 10 2.80 -2.13 -0.77
N ILE A 11 2.46 -3.07 0.12
CA ILE A 11 2.57 -2.89 1.55
C ILE A 11 3.92 -3.48 1.95
N VAL A 12 4.91 -2.61 2.19
CA VAL A 12 6.29 -3.01 2.42
C VAL A 12 6.54 -3.15 3.92
N GLU A 13 6.96 -4.32 4.34
CA GLU A 13 7.24 -4.63 5.74
C GLU A 13 8.72 -4.92 5.95
N CYS A 14 9.28 -4.33 7.01
CA CYS A 14 10.64 -4.62 7.46
C CYS A 14 10.63 -4.69 8.99
N ASN A 15 10.90 -5.88 9.53
CA ASN A 15 10.99 -6.11 10.98
C ASN A 15 9.78 -5.60 11.77
N GLY A 16 8.57 -5.84 11.25
CA GLY A 16 7.32 -5.44 11.90
C GLY A 16 6.91 -4.00 11.68
N LYS A 17 7.68 -3.24 10.93
CA LYS A 17 7.34 -1.88 10.54
C LYS A 17 6.96 -1.82 9.08
N TYR A 18 6.13 -0.85 8.73
CA TYR A 18 5.59 -0.69 7.39
C TYR A 18 5.96 0.65 6.81
N LEU A 19 6.26 0.68 5.52
CA LEU A 19 6.66 1.89 4.81
C LEU A 19 5.43 2.68 4.38
N LEU A 20 5.34 3.92 4.84
CA LEU A 20 4.39 4.91 4.33
C LEU A 20 5.14 6.00 3.58
N ILE A 21 4.53 6.52 2.54
CA ILE A 21 5.15 7.49 1.65
C ILE A 21 4.21 8.66 1.39
N GLN A 22 4.79 9.79 0.98
CA GLN A 22 4.05 10.94 0.45
C GLN A 22 4.61 11.30 -0.91
N LYS A 23 3.71 11.62 -1.82
CA LYS A 23 4.07 12.13 -3.15
C LYS A 23 4.16 13.66 -3.13
N TRP A 24 4.91 14.22 -4.06
CA TRP A 24 4.92 15.66 -4.27
C TRP A 24 3.54 16.14 -4.76
N TYR A 25 3.27 17.43 -4.54
CA TYR A 25 2.07 18.03 -5.10
C TYR A 25 2.10 17.95 -6.63
N ASP A 26 1.00 17.52 -7.20
CA ASP A 26 0.76 17.47 -8.64
C ASP A 26 -0.73 17.73 -8.85
N ASP A 27 -1.08 18.53 -9.84
CA ASP A 27 -2.48 18.85 -10.16
C ASP A 27 -3.32 17.62 -10.47
N ASN A 28 -2.66 16.53 -10.86
CA ASN A 28 -3.34 15.25 -11.16
C ASN A 28 -3.55 14.38 -9.91
N ILE A 29 -3.01 14.79 -8.76
CA ILE A 29 -3.16 14.03 -7.52
C ILE A 29 -4.34 14.59 -6.73
N VAL A 30 -5.34 13.73 -6.50
CA VAL A 30 -6.57 14.12 -5.81
C VAL A 30 -6.29 14.48 -4.35
N THR A 31 -5.32 13.82 -3.73
CA THR A 31 -5.01 14.02 -2.31
C THR A 31 -3.51 14.13 -2.09
N PRO A 32 -2.90 15.30 -2.43
CA PRO A 32 -1.47 15.50 -2.21
C PRO A 32 -1.13 15.54 -0.71
N TYR A 33 0.09 15.15 -0.38
CA TYR A 33 0.63 15.18 0.99
C TYR A 33 -0.05 14.23 1.98
N LYS A 34 -0.80 13.24 1.50
CA LYS A 34 -1.34 12.19 2.36
C LYS A 34 -0.36 11.03 2.46
N TRP A 35 -0.30 10.43 3.64
CA TRP A 35 0.47 9.22 3.84
C TRP A 35 -0.27 8.02 3.26
N GLU A 36 0.43 7.23 2.47
CA GLU A 36 -0.13 6.07 1.79
C GLU A 36 0.93 4.99 1.60
N PHE A 37 0.50 3.80 1.18
CA PHE A 37 1.44 2.77 0.73
C PHE A 37 1.88 3.06 -0.70
N VAL A 38 2.93 2.34 -1.15
CA VAL A 38 3.36 2.43 -2.53
C VAL A 38 2.24 1.91 -3.43
N ASP A 39 1.83 2.70 -4.42
CA ASP A 39 0.82 2.28 -5.38
C ASP A 39 1.22 2.69 -6.80
N CYS A 40 0.70 1.95 -7.77
CA CYS A 40 0.93 2.24 -9.18
C CYS A 40 -0.16 1.59 -10.02
N GLU A 41 -0.29 2.05 -11.25
CA GLU A 41 -1.18 1.40 -12.20
C GLU A 41 -0.49 0.21 -12.84
N LEU A 42 -1.27 -0.83 -13.14
CA LEU A 42 -0.74 -2.00 -13.83
C LEU A 42 -0.29 -1.60 -15.24
N GLU A 43 0.95 -1.94 -15.56
CA GLU A 43 1.50 -1.69 -16.89
C GLU A 43 1.18 -2.83 -17.83
N GLY A 44 0.85 -2.50 -19.07
CA GLY A 44 0.61 -3.50 -20.11
C GLY A 44 1.87 -4.32 -20.37
N GLY A 45 1.73 -5.63 -20.42
CA GLY A 45 2.83 -6.53 -20.66
C GLY A 45 3.61 -6.98 -19.43
N LYS A 46 3.28 -6.42 -18.25
CA LYS A 46 3.87 -6.85 -16.97
C LYS A 46 2.84 -7.54 -16.11
N SER A 47 3.27 -8.53 -15.34
CA SER A 47 2.41 -9.12 -14.33
C SER A 47 2.20 -8.13 -13.17
N PRO A 48 1.11 -8.26 -12.40
CA PRO A 48 0.93 -7.44 -11.21
C PRO A 48 2.10 -7.60 -10.21
N ASP A 49 2.62 -8.80 -10.06
CA ASP A 49 3.75 -9.07 -9.16
C ASP A 49 4.98 -8.26 -9.58
N ASP A 50 5.34 -8.31 -10.85
CA ASP A 50 6.51 -7.57 -11.36
C ASP A 50 6.28 -6.07 -11.29
N THR A 51 5.06 -5.61 -11.52
CA THR A 51 4.72 -4.19 -11.46
C THR A 51 4.96 -3.63 -10.06
N VAL A 52 4.49 -4.32 -9.02
CA VAL A 52 4.65 -3.84 -7.65
C VAL A 52 6.12 -3.91 -7.19
N ILE A 53 6.81 -4.98 -7.53
CA ILE A 53 8.21 -5.15 -7.17
C ILE A 53 9.07 -4.05 -7.82
N ASP A 54 8.86 -3.80 -9.11
CA ASP A 54 9.59 -2.74 -9.83
C ASP A 54 9.31 -1.36 -9.23
N ALA A 55 8.06 -1.09 -8.85
CA ALA A 55 7.70 0.19 -8.23
C ALA A 55 8.43 0.39 -6.91
N ILE A 56 8.54 -0.65 -6.09
CA ILE A 56 9.24 -0.60 -4.81
C ILE A 56 10.75 -0.47 -5.02
N GLU A 57 11.32 -1.29 -5.88
CA GLU A 57 12.77 -1.29 -6.11
C GLU A 57 13.24 -0.01 -6.78
N ASN A 58 12.54 0.46 -7.79
CA ASN A 58 12.92 1.67 -8.52
C ASN A 58 12.57 2.95 -7.76
N GLY A 59 11.45 2.93 -7.03
CA GLY A 59 11.01 4.12 -6.29
C GLY A 59 11.75 4.37 -5.01
N PHE A 60 12.23 3.32 -4.34
CA PHE A 60 12.75 3.41 -2.97
C PHE A 60 14.09 2.72 -2.75
N GLY A 61 14.64 2.07 -3.78
CA GLY A 61 15.93 1.38 -3.65
C GLY A 61 15.90 0.18 -2.73
N ILE A 62 14.73 -0.39 -2.50
CA ILE A 62 14.52 -1.51 -1.58
C ILE A 62 14.42 -2.80 -2.38
N GLY A 63 15.23 -3.81 -2.03
CA GLY A 63 15.10 -5.14 -2.61
C GLY A 63 13.96 -5.91 -1.94
N VAL A 64 13.01 -6.39 -2.73
CA VAL A 64 11.89 -7.20 -2.25
C VAL A 64 12.30 -8.65 -2.21
N GLU A 65 12.31 -9.27 -1.02
CA GLU A 65 12.68 -10.66 -0.85
C GLU A 65 11.50 -11.60 -1.06
N GLU A 66 10.32 -11.19 -0.62
CA GLU A 66 9.13 -12.01 -0.70
C GLU A 66 7.93 -11.10 -0.97
N SER A 67 7.07 -11.47 -1.92
CA SER A 67 5.83 -10.77 -2.17
C SER A 67 4.70 -11.78 -2.39
N LYS A 68 3.53 -11.44 -1.87
CA LYS A 68 2.33 -12.25 -2.09
C LYS A 68 1.11 -11.33 -2.07
N ILE A 69 0.09 -11.73 -2.83
CA ILE A 69 -1.17 -11.01 -2.80
C ILE A 69 -1.79 -11.15 -1.40
N PHE A 70 -2.27 -10.05 -0.87
CA PHE A 70 -2.78 -10.00 0.49
C PHE A 70 -4.29 -9.79 0.51
N TYR A 71 -4.78 -8.76 -0.21
CA TYR A 71 -6.22 -8.55 -0.40
C TYR A 71 -6.47 -7.80 -1.70
N THR A 72 -7.74 -7.79 -2.10
CA THR A 72 -8.19 -7.03 -3.26
C THR A 72 -9.31 -6.08 -2.83
N TRP A 73 -9.49 -5.01 -3.58
CA TRP A 73 -10.62 -4.11 -3.39
C TRP A 73 -11.11 -3.64 -4.75
N SER A 74 -12.32 -3.10 -4.79
CA SER A 74 -12.85 -2.53 -6.02
C SER A 74 -13.85 -1.44 -5.70
N TYR A 75 -13.98 -0.50 -6.61
CA TYR A 75 -14.99 0.55 -6.53
C TYR A 75 -15.25 1.10 -7.92
N THR A 76 -16.39 1.76 -8.08
CA THR A 76 -16.75 2.40 -9.35
C THR A 76 -16.78 3.91 -9.13
N MET A 77 -16.17 4.65 -10.04
CA MET A 77 -16.20 6.10 -10.04
C MET A 77 -16.55 6.55 -11.46
N GLY A 78 -17.75 7.13 -11.63
CA GLY A 78 -18.25 7.48 -12.94
C GLY A 78 -18.48 6.23 -13.81
N ASP A 79 -17.84 6.17 -14.96
CA ASP A 79 -17.89 5.02 -15.86
C ASP A 79 -16.66 4.12 -15.76
N VAL A 80 -15.81 4.35 -14.75
CA VAL A 80 -14.59 3.58 -14.55
C VAL A 80 -14.76 2.63 -13.36
N PHE A 81 -14.54 1.35 -13.63
CA PHE A 81 -14.48 0.31 -12.60
C PHE A 81 -13.02 0.11 -12.19
N HIS A 82 -12.71 0.40 -10.92
CA HIS A 82 -11.37 0.27 -10.39
C HIS A 82 -11.21 -1.05 -9.63
N VAL A 83 -10.18 -1.79 -9.97
CA VAL A 83 -9.81 -3.02 -9.26
C VAL A 83 -8.43 -2.83 -8.68
N GLY A 84 -8.28 -3.11 -7.40
CA GLY A 84 -7.01 -2.98 -6.70
C GLY A 84 -6.51 -4.32 -6.21
N LEU A 85 -5.20 -4.52 -6.31
CA LEU A 85 -4.49 -5.70 -5.83
C LEU A 85 -3.46 -5.22 -4.82
N ALA A 86 -3.60 -5.61 -3.57
CA ALA A 86 -2.66 -5.25 -2.51
C ALA A 86 -1.72 -6.43 -2.26
N TYR A 87 -0.42 -6.17 -2.37
CA TYR A 87 0.64 -7.14 -2.12
C TYR A 87 1.33 -6.83 -0.81
N LEU A 88 1.58 -7.87 -0.03
CA LEU A 88 2.46 -7.77 1.14
C LEU A 88 3.87 -8.12 0.66
N CYS A 89 4.79 -7.16 0.81
CA CYS A 89 6.14 -7.27 0.31
C CYS A 89 7.11 -7.17 1.48
N LYS A 90 7.94 -8.20 1.67
CA LYS A 90 8.91 -8.22 2.76
C LYS A 90 10.29 -7.84 2.28
N THR A 91 10.98 -7.06 3.08
CA THR A 91 12.38 -6.70 2.88
C THR A 91 13.15 -6.87 4.17
N ASP A 92 14.47 -7.06 4.07
CA ASP A 92 15.36 -7.16 5.24
C ASP A 92 16.10 -5.85 5.53
N SER A 93 15.88 -4.82 4.70
CA SER A 93 16.56 -3.54 4.85
C SER A 93 15.55 -2.40 4.95
N ASP A 94 15.74 -1.52 5.93
CA ASP A 94 14.94 -0.31 6.10
C ASP A 94 15.59 0.93 5.47
N ILE A 95 16.69 0.74 4.77
CA ILE A 95 17.39 1.85 4.09
C ILE A 95 16.63 2.20 2.83
N VAL A 96 16.16 3.45 2.76
CA VAL A 96 15.35 3.95 1.65
C VAL A 96 16.10 5.01 0.88
N ILE A 97 16.18 4.84 -0.44
CA ILE A 97 16.71 5.83 -1.37
C ILE A 97 15.57 6.19 -2.33
N MET A 98 14.84 7.26 -1.99
CA MET A 98 13.66 7.66 -2.77
C MET A 98 14.04 8.24 -4.12
N SER A 99 13.22 7.91 -5.14
CA SER A 99 13.27 8.62 -6.41
C SER A 99 12.64 10.01 -6.26
N ASP A 100 12.83 10.85 -7.27
CA ASP A 100 12.35 12.23 -7.27
C ASP A 100 10.81 12.35 -7.26
N GLU A 101 10.09 11.26 -7.49
CA GLU A 101 8.63 11.25 -7.49
C GLU A 101 8.03 11.41 -6.08
N TYR A 102 8.80 11.11 -5.05
CA TYR A 102 8.30 11.05 -3.68
C TYR A 102 8.94 12.14 -2.82
N SER A 103 8.15 12.67 -1.89
CA SER A 103 8.62 13.76 -1.03
C SER A 103 9.11 13.29 0.34
N LYS A 104 8.47 12.27 0.90
CA LYS A 104 8.77 11.79 2.26
C LYS A 104 8.47 10.30 2.38
N PHE A 105 9.13 9.68 3.37
CA PHE A 105 8.81 8.33 3.79
C PHE A 105 8.91 8.23 5.31
N VAL A 106 8.26 7.22 5.87
CA VAL A 106 8.38 6.88 7.29
C VAL A 106 8.11 5.39 7.45
N TRP A 107 8.79 4.78 8.41
CA TRP A 107 8.51 3.40 8.85
C TRP A 107 7.68 3.47 10.11
N VAL A 108 6.52 2.80 10.12
CA VAL A 108 5.58 2.88 11.23
C VAL A 108 5.17 1.48 11.70
N GLU A 109 4.89 1.37 12.98
CA GLU A 109 4.30 0.16 13.53
C GLU A 109 2.78 0.15 13.28
N PRO A 110 2.15 -1.03 13.22
CA PRO A 110 0.72 -1.10 12.91
C PRO A 110 -0.19 -0.31 13.86
N ASP A 111 0.18 -0.18 15.11
CA ASP A 111 -0.59 0.58 16.09
C ASP A 111 -0.51 2.09 15.87
N GLU A 112 0.36 2.54 14.98
CA GLU A 112 0.54 3.95 14.64
C GLU A 112 -0.11 4.35 13.31
N PHE A 113 -0.69 3.40 12.59
CA PHE A 113 -1.27 3.71 11.25
C PHE A 113 -2.32 4.81 11.31
N ASP A 114 -3.16 4.83 12.34
CA ASP A 114 -4.22 5.82 12.48
C ASP A 114 -3.70 7.24 12.72
N LYS A 115 -2.43 7.38 13.11
CA LYS A 115 -1.79 8.69 13.27
C LYS A 115 -1.33 9.29 11.96
N TYR A 116 -1.14 8.44 10.94
CA TYR A 116 -0.60 8.85 9.64
C TYR A 116 -1.64 8.76 8.54
N ILE A 117 -2.38 7.64 8.48
CA ILE A 117 -3.33 7.38 7.39
C ILE A 117 -4.68 8.02 7.75
N GLU A 118 -5.12 8.92 6.90
CA GLU A 118 -6.41 9.60 7.07
C GLU A 118 -7.55 8.88 6.34
N ASP A 119 -7.22 8.06 5.34
CA ASP A 119 -8.20 7.34 4.54
C ASP A 119 -8.85 6.23 5.38
N GLU A 120 -10.12 6.44 5.74
CA GLU A 120 -10.87 5.50 6.58
C GLU A 120 -11.10 4.16 5.88
N ASN A 121 -11.25 4.16 4.57
CA ASN A 121 -11.42 2.93 3.81
C ASN A 121 -10.14 2.07 3.85
N LEU A 122 -9.00 2.70 3.73
CA LEU A 122 -7.72 2.01 3.83
C LEU A 122 -7.52 1.44 5.24
N LEU A 123 -7.79 2.23 6.27
CA LEU A 123 -7.69 1.76 7.65
C LEU A 123 -8.64 0.58 7.92
N SER A 124 -9.86 0.64 7.38
CA SER A 124 -10.82 -0.45 7.49
C SER A 124 -10.31 -1.73 6.82
N ASP A 125 -9.72 -1.62 5.64
CA ASP A 125 -9.15 -2.77 4.94
C ASP A 125 -8.00 -3.39 5.72
N LEU A 126 -7.13 -2.58 6.32
CA LEU A 126 -6.01 -3.07 7.12
C LEU A 126 -6.50 -3.82 8.37
N LYS A 127 -7.55 -3.33 9.00
CA LYS A 127 -8.17 -4.01 10.15
C LYS A 127 -8.82 -5.32 9.73
N LYS A 128 -9.56 -5.30 8.64
CA LYS A 128 -10.25 -6.48 8.11
C LYS A 128 -9.29 -7.61 7.77
N HIS A 129 -8.11 -7.27 7.27
CA HIS A 129 -7.12 -8.25 6.82
C HIS A 129 -5.99 -8.51 7.82
N GLY A 130 -6.10 -7.94 9.02
CA GLY A 130 -5.28 -8.36 10.16
C GLY A 130 -3.92 -7.67 10.31
N ILE A 131 -3.64 -6.61 9.54
CA ILE A 131 -2.42 -5.82 9.75
C ILE A 131 -2.55 -4.97 11.00
N ILE A 132 -3.72 -4.34 11.18
CA ILE A 132 -4.02 -3.58 12.39
C ILE A 132 -4.84 -4.46 13.33
N ASN A 133 -4.33 -4.69 14.53
CA ASN A 133 -5.09 -5.36 15.57
C ASN A 133 -6.09 -4.37 16.15
N ASN A 134 -7.33 -4.79 16.34
CA ASN A 134 -8.25 -4.03 17.15
C ASN A 134 -8.59 -4.83 18.41
N SER A 135 -9.03 -4.14 19.47
CA SER A 135 -9.29 -4.77 20.76
C SER A 135 -10.37 -5.85 20.70
N ASP A 136 -11.33 -5.69 19.79
CA ASP A 136 -12.39 -6.68 19.60
C ASP A 136 -11.85 -7.98 19.01
N ASP A 137 -10.92 -7.90 18.06
CA ASP A 137 -10.27 -9.07 17.47
C ASP A 137 -9.40 -9.80 18.49
N GLU A 138 -8.71 -9.06 19.35
CA GLU A 138 -7.92 -9.67 20.42
C GLU A 138 -8.78 -10.43 21.41
N GLU A 139 -9.94 -9.86 21.80
CA GLU A 139 -10.90 -10.54 22.67
C GLU A 139 -11.42 -11.82 22.03
N LEU A 140 -11.75 -11.78 20.75
CA LEU A 140 -12.21 -12.96 20.02
C LEU A 140 -11.11 -14.01 19.93
N SER A 141 -9.86 -13.63 19.76
CA SER A 141 -8.73 -14.53 19.72
C SER A 141 -8.54 -15.25 21.05
N LEU A 142 -8.80 -14.61 22.16
CA LEU A 142 -8.69 -15.21 23.49
C LEU A 142 -9.80 -16.21 23.76
N ILE A 143 -10.96 -16.07 23.11
CA ILE A 143 -12.09 -16.97 23.28
C ILE A 143 -11.90 -18.23 22.45
N PHE A 144 -11.27 -18.12 21.33
CA PHE A 144 -11.05 -19.23 20.40
C PHE A 144 -9.63 -19.76 20.42
#